data_e89ff712949f5bccef312d44e487cd35
#
_entry.id   e89ff712949f5bccef312d44e487cd35
#
_cell.length_a   1.000
_cell.length_b   1.000
_cell.length_c   1.000
_cell.angle_alpha   90.00
_cell.angle_beta   90.00
_cell.angle_gamma   90.00
#
_symmetry.space_group_name_H-M   'P 1'
#
loop_
_entity.id
_entity.type
_entity.pdbx_description
1 polymer ?
#
loop_
_entity_poly.entity_id
_entity_poly.type
_entity_poly.pdbx_seq_one_letter_code
_entity_poly.pdbx_strand_id
1 'polypeptide(L)'
;MTTYLALGDSYTIGEAVTAHERWPAVLVQRLRHGGTPIDAPQVVAVTGWTTDELAQGMVAAVLLPPYDLVTLQIGVNNQYRGRPAEDYRGEFAGLLARAISLAGERAARVVVVSIPDWGVTRFAREQGRDRARIAEELDAYNAIAGNASRRAGAGFVDITGISRQHPDLLADDGLHPSAAQYVLWVKAIEPAVRAALRS
;
A
#
# COMPACT_ATOMS: atom_id res chain seq x y z
N MET A 1 0.53 23.35 5.09
CA MET A 1 0.35 22.47 3.92
C MET A 1 0.10 21.07 4.45
N THR A 2 -0.76 20.28 3.84
CA THR A 2 -1.11 18.93 4.33
C THR A 2 0.08 17.99 4.22
N THR A 3 0.53 17.40 5.33
CA THR A 3 1.66 16.47 5.38
C THR A 3 1.23 15.04 5.06
N TYR A 4 2.04 14.30 4.30
CA TYR A 4 1.71 12.95 3.87
C TYR A 4 2.87 11.97 4.04
N LEU A 5 2.61 10.85 4.74
CA LEU A 5 3.53 9.72 4.92
C LEU A 5 3.01 8.47 4.20
N ALA A 6 3.80 7.90 3.31
CA ALA A 6 3.49 6.65 2.61
C ALA A 6 4.42 5.52 3.09
N LEU A 7 3.82 4.49 3.70
CA LEU A 7 4.49 3.33 4.30
C LEU A 7 4.26 2.10 3.43
N GLY A 8 5.32 1.31 3.15
CA GLY A 8 5.12 0.11 2.38
C GLY A 8 6.38 -0.63 1.92
N ASP A 9 6.26 -1.25 0.76
CA ASP A 9 7.29 -2.05 0.09
C ASP A 9 7.53 -1.58 -1.35
N SER A 10 7.89 -2.50 -2.27
CA SER A 10 8.12 -2.21 -3.69
C SER A 10 6.93 -1.55 -4.38
N TYR A 11 5.72 -1.87 -4.01
CA TYR A 11 4.52 -1.26 -4.58
C TYR A 11 4.37 0.21 -4.19
N THR A 12 4.80 0.58 -2.99
CA THR A 12 4.75 1.97 -2.49
C THR A 12 5.94 2.80 -2.99
N ILE A 13 7.17 2.22 -2.99
CA ILE A 13 8.33 2.91 -3.56
C ILE A 13 8.23 3.06 -5.08
N GLY A 14 7.40 2.24 -5.74
CA GLY A 14 7.21 2.25 -7.18
C GLY A 14 8.38 1.61 -7.92
N GLU A 15 8.67 0.33 -7.60
CA GLU A 15 9.67 -0.45 -8.32
C GLU A 15 9.36 -0.48 -9.82
N ALA A 16 10.40 -0.34 -10.64
CA ALA A 16 10.34 -0.35 -12.10
C ALA A 16 9.56 0.80 -12.77
N VAL A 17 9.16 1.84 -12.01
CA VAL A 17 8.62 3.08 -12.55
C VAL A 17 9.39 4.28 -12.00
N THR A 18 9.24 5.45 -12.63
CA THR A 18 9.88 6.67 -12.15
C THR A 18 9.22 7.22 -10.88
N ALA A 19 9.95 8.02 -10.11
CA ALA A 19 9.47 8.53 -8.83
C ALA A 19 8.16 9.33 -8.91
N HIS A 20 7.84 9.94 -10.06
CA HIS A 20 6.60 10.69 -10.26
C HIS A 20 5.44 9.84 -10.77
N GLU A 21 5.70 8.61 -11.23
CA GLU A 21 4.70 7.65 -11.70
C GLU A 21 4.20 6.70 -10.60
N ARG A 22 4.93 6.58 -9.47
CA ARG A 22 4.48 5.76 -8.33
C ARG A 22 3.17 6.28 -7.76
N TRP A 23 2.30 5.37 -7.31
CA TRP A 23 0.95 5.74 -6.91
C TRP A 23 0.86 6.84 -5.82
N PRO A 24 1.77 6.94 -4.79
CA PRO A 24 1.67 8.04 -3.83
C PRO A 24 1.93 9.42 -4.46
N ALA A 25 2.83 9.50 -5.44
CA ALA A 25 3.10 10.73 -6.17
C ALA A 25 1.95 11.11 -7.11
N VAL A 26 1.40 10.14 -7.84
CA VAL A 26 0.21 10.32 -8.70
C VAL A 26 -1.00 10.78 -7.86
N LEU A 27 -1.19 10.22 -6.66
CA LEU A 27 -2.23 10.64 -5.73
C LEU A 27 -2.08 12.14 -5.35
N VAL A 28 -0.87 12.55 -4.98
CA VAL A 28 -0.57 13.96 -4.66
C VAL A 28 -0.88 14.88 -5.84
N GLN A 29 -0.47 14.51 -7.05
CA GLN A 29 -0.78 15.30 -8.26
C GLN A 29 -2.28 15.49 -8.45
N ARG A 30 -3.06 14.41 -8.30
CA ARG A 30 -4.53 14.47 -8.44
C ARG A 30 -5.20 15.30 -7.35
N LEU A 31 -4.74 15.17 -6.10
CA LEU A 31 -5.25 15.97 -4.99
C LEU A 31 -4.99 17.46 -5.21
N ARG A 32 -3.79 17.82 -5.66
CA ARG A 32 -3.42 19.21 -5.99
C ARG A 32 -4.26 19.77 -7.13
N HIS A 33 -4.46 18.99 -8.20
CA HIS A 33 -5.35 19.38 -9.31
C HIS A 33 -6.79 19.61 -8.84
N GLY A 34 -7.24 18.85 -7.85
CA GLY A 34 -8.55 19.02 -7.21
C GLY A 34 -8.58 20.07 -6.11
N GLY A 35 -7.56 20.95 -6.02
CA GLY A 35 -7.52 22.08 -5.10
C GLY A 35 -7.11 21.76 -3.66
N THR A 36 -6.61 20.54 -3.38
CA THR A 36 -6.11 20.17 -2.05
C THR A 36 -4.62 20.48 -1.94
N PRO A 37 -4.19 21.46 -1.09
CA PRO A 37 -2.77 21.77 -0.90
C PRO A 37 -2.10 20.67 -0.04
N ILE A 38 -1.37 19.79 -0.67
CA ILE A 38 -0.68 18.67 -0.02
C ILE A 38 0.79 18.62 -0.42
N ASP A 39 1.68 18.29 0.51
CA ASP A 39 3.11 18.13 0.26
C ASP A 39 3.41 16.88 -0.59
N ALA A 40 4.61 16.79 -1.13
CA ALA A 40 5.09 15.54 -1.70
C ALA A 40 5.11 14.45 -0.60
N PRO A 41 4.83 13.18 -0.94
CA PRO A 41 4.82 12.13 0.06
C PRO A 41 6.22 11.92 0.64
N GLN A 42 6.34 11.89 1.97
CA GLN A 42 7.47 11.22 2.59
C GLN A 42 7.25 9.72 2.43
N VAL A 43 8.20 9.02 1.83
CA VAL A 43 8.08 7.58 1.55
C VAL A 43 9.03 6.80 2.46
N VAL A 44 8.48 5.85 3.21
CA VAL A 44 9.24 4.85 3.98
C VAL A 44 8.85 3.48 3.42
N ALA A 45 9.58 3.07 2.42
CA ALA A 45 9.32 1.84 1.68
C ALA A 45 10.59 1.40 0.95
N VAL A 46 10.86 0.10 0.92
CA VAL A 46 11.96 -0.51 0.18
C VAL A 46 11.49 -1.80 -0.47
N THR A 47 11.97 -2.07 -1.67
CA THR A 47 11.71 -3.30 -2.41
C THR A 47 12.07 -4.53 -1.56
N GLY A 48 11.14 -5.48 -1.50
CA GLY A 48 11.34 -6.74 -0.78
C GLY A 48 10.96 -6.71 0.70
N TRP A 49 10.64 -5.56 1.27
CA TRP A 49 10.32 -5.46 2.70
C TRP A 49 9.06 -6.26 3.08
N THR A 50 9.22 -7.00 4.17
CA THR A 50 8.14 -7.61 4.95
C THR A 50 7.66 -6.65 6.04
N THR A 51 6.64 -7.04 6.77
CA THR A 51 6.06 -6.23 7.88
C THR A 51 7.08 -5.86 8.94
N ASP A 52 7.92 -6.80 9.38
CA ASP A 52 8.98 -6.58 10.37
C ASP A 52 10.11 -5.67 9.83
N GLU A 53 10.47 -5.82 8.54
CA GLU A 53 11.46 -4.95 7.88
C GLU A 53 10.94 -3.53 7.72
N LEU A 54 9.66 -3.33 7.38
CA LEU A 54 9.03 -2.01 7.39
C LEU A 54 9.03 -1.40 8.81
N ALA A 55 8.71 -2.20 9.85
CA ALA A 55 8.73 -1.72 11.23
C ALA A 55 10.13 -1.20 11.63
N GLN A 56 11.18 -1.90 11.24
CA GLN A 56 12.57 -1.47 11.45
C GLN A 56 12.89 -0.20 10.65
N GLY A 57 12.48 -0.14 9.38
CA GLY A 57 12.66 1.05 8.52
C GLY A 57 11.99 2.29 9.12
N MET A 58 10.81 2.14 9.71
CA MET A 58 10.11 3.23 10.40
C MET A 58 10.85 3.70 11.65
N VAL A 59 11.60 2.82 12.34
CA VAL A 59 12.46 3.22 13.48
C VAL A 59 13.66 4.01 13.01
N ALA A 60 14.25 3.62 11.91
CA ALA A 60 15.45 4.27 11.36
C ALA A 60 15.15 5.59 10.64
N ALA A 61 13.91 5.78 10.18
CA ALA A 61 13.52 6.99 9.45
C ALA A 61 13.38 8.21 10.35
N VAL A 62 13.77 9.37 9.84
CA VAL A 62 13.47 10.66 10.49
C VAL A 62 12.02 11.02 10.17
N LEU A 63 11.14 10.82 11.14
CA LEU A 63 9.71 11.10 11.03
C LEU A 63 9.36 12.33 11.87
N LEU A 64 8.50 13.19 11.34
CA LEU A 64 8.06 14.44 11.97
C LEU A 64 6.52 14.43 12.16
N PRO A 65 5.99 13.58 13.06
CA PRO A 65 4.57 13.54 13.34
C PRO A 65 4.07 14.83 14.04
N PRO A 66 2.77 15.12 14.01
CA PRO A 66 1.73 14.32 13.35
C PRO A 66 1.64 14.57 11.85
N TYR A 67 1.34 13.50 11.08
CA TYR A 67 1.00 13.62 9.66
C TYR A 67 -0.51 13.79 9.48
N ASP A 68 -0.89 14.58 8.46
CA ASP A 68 -2.30 14.77 8.11
C ASP A 68 -2.88 13.61 7.32
N LEU A 69 -2.03 12.83 6.67
CA LEU A 69 -2.38 11.61 5.96
C LEU A 69 -1.27 10.57 6.14
N VAL A 70 -1.64 9.35 6.46
CA VAL A 70 -0.73 8.19 6.42
C VAL A 70 -1.36 7.12 5.54
N THR A 71 -0.60 6.56 4.60
CA THR A 71 -1.02 5.36 3.87
C THR A 71 -0.13 4.18 4.22
N LEU A 72 -0.71 2.97 4.27
CA LEU A 72 -0.01 1.74 4.59
C LEU A 72 -0.37 0.65 3.57
N GLN A 73 0.64 0.12 2.86
CA GLN A 73 0.49 -0.99 1.93
C GLN A 73 1.67 -1.95 2.11
N ILE A 74 1.46 -3.10 2.73
CA ILE A 74 2.51 -4.05 3.09
C ILE A 74 1.99 -5.47 3.22
N GLY A 75 2.84 -6.47 2.96
CA GLY A 75 2.55 -7.87 3.24
C GLY A 75 2.76 -8.80 2.06
N VAL A 76 2.94 -8.30 0.83
CA VAL A 76 3.20 -9.16 -0.32
C VAL A 76 4.45 -10.02 -0.12
N ASN A 77 5.50 -9.47 0.47
CA ASN A 77 6.75 -10.20 0.69
C ASN A 77 6.64 -11.21 1.83
N ASN A 78 5.74 -11.00 2.81
CA ASN A 78 5.42 -12.01 3.79
C ASN A 78 4.80 -13.24 3.10
N GLN A 79 3.80 -13.03 2.25
CA GLN A 79 3.16 -14.09 1.47
C GLN A 79 4.14 -14.73 0.48
N TYR A 80 4.92 -13.95 -0.28
CA TYR A 80 5.90 -14.46 -1.25
C TYR A 80 6.96 -15.36 -0.61
N ARG A 81 7.38 -15.03 0.62
CA ARG A 81 8.33 -15.83 1.43
C ARG A 81 7.63 -16.99 2.19
N GLY A 82 6.33 -17.19 1.97
CA GLY A 82 5.57 -18.30 2.56
C GLY A 82 5.33 -18.16 4.07
N ARG A 83 5.33 -16.92 4.60
CA ARG A 83 4.99 -16.70 6.01
C ARG A 83 3.49 -16.96 6.24
N PRO A 84 3.08 -17.57 7.37
CA PRO A 84 1.68 -17.81 7.67
C PRO A 84 0.90 -16.48 7.79
N ALA A 85 -0.35 -16.48 7.31
CA ALA A 85 -1.23 -15.31 7.44
C ALA A 85 -1.52 -14.95 8.93
N GLU A 86 -1.43 -15.92 9.83
CA GLU A 86 -1.63 -15.68 11.26
C GLU A 86 -0.50 -14.84 11.88
N ASP A 87 0.75 -15.06 11.47
CA ASP A 87 1.89 -14.22 11.90
C ASP A 87 1.71 -12.78 11.39
N TYR A 88 1.27 -12.63 10.12
CA TYR A 88 0.96 -11.34 9.53
C TYR A 88 -0.09 -10.56 10.34
N ARG A 89 -1.07 -11.24 10.95
CA ARG A 89 -2.14 -10.61 11.75
C ARG A 89 -1.57 -9.71 12.86
N GLY A 90 -0.66 -10.26 13.66
CA GLY A 90 -0.05 -9.54 14.78
C GLY A 90 0.88 -8.42 14.32
N GLU A 91 1.73 -8.73 13.33
CA GLU A 91 2.70 -7.77 12.77
C GLU A 91 1.99 -6.59 12.10
N PHE A 92 0.95 -6.86 11.29
CA PHE A 92 0.16 -5.82 10.62
C PHE A 92 -0.60 -4.94 11.63
N ALA A 93 -1.20 -5.53 12.67
CA ALA A 93 -1.88 -4.77 13.72
C ALA A 93 -0.93 -3.79 14.42
N GLY A 94 0.31 -4.21 14.70
CA GLY A 94 1.35 -3.34 15.25
C GLY A 94 1.74 -2.18 14.32
N LEU A 95 1.89 -2.46 13.01
CA LEU A 95 2.17 -1.42 12.01
C LEU A 95 1.00 -0.43 11.88
N LEU A 96 -0.23 -0.91 11.86
CA LEU A 96 -1.43 -0.07 11.80
C LEU A 96 -1.54 0.84 13.03
N ALA A 97 -1.32 0.31 14.23
CA ALA A 97 -1.30 1.10 15.46
C ALA A 97 -0.24 2.21 15.40
N ARG A 98 0.96 1.87 14.90
CA ARG A 98 2.02 2.86 14.72
C ARG A 98 1.69 3.91 13.65
N ALA A 99 1.05 3.53 12.56
CA ALA A 99 0.59 4.47 11.53
C ALA A 99 -0.45 5.44 12.11
N ILE A 100 -1.35 4.96 12.98
CA ILE A 100 -2.35 5.80 13.68
C ILE A 100 -1.65 6.76 14.64
N SER A 101 -0.66 6.31 15.39
CA SER A 101 0.11 7.19 16.27
C SER A 101 0.83 8.29 15.48
N LEU A 102 1.44 7.94 14.32
CA LEU A 102 2.06 8.92 13.42
C LEU A 102 1.06 9.91 12.81
N ALA A 103 -0.22 9.54 12.72
CA ALA A 103 -1.31 10.43 12.33
C ALA A 103 -1.88 11.25 13.51
N GLY A 104 -1.21 11.29 14.66
CA GLY A 104 -1.65 12.00 15.85
C GLY A 104 -2.87 11.36 16.52
N GLU A 105 -2.87 10.03 16.63
CA GLU A 105 -3.95 9.18 17.17
C GLU A 105 -5.28 9.30 16.40
N ARG A 106 -5.24 9.79 15.16
CA ARG A 106 -6.42 9.97 14.31
C ARG A 106 -6.52 8.81 13.30
N ALA A 107 -7.15 7.71 13.68
CA ALA A 107 -7.28 6.53 12.81
C ALA A 107 -7.94 6.87 11.46
N ALA A 108 -8.89 7.78 11.42
CA ALA A 108 -9.54 8.23 10.18
C ALA A 108 -8.56 8.87 9.17
N ARG A 109 -7.38 9.33 9.61
CA ARG A 109 -6.30 9.87 8.77
C ARG A 109 -5.38 8.79 8.17
N VAL A 110 -5.64 7.52 8.51
CA VAL A 110 -4.88 6.38 7.99
C VAL A 110 -5.71 5.66 6.94
N VAL A 111 -5.11 5.43 5.76
CA VAL A 111 -5.71 4.66 4.68
C VAL A 111 -4.82 3.47 4.35
N VAL A 112 -5.34 2.28 4.58
CA VAL A 112 -4.70 1.02 4.21
C VAL A 112 -5.09 0.66 2.79
N VAL A 113 -4.12 0.24 1.99
CA VAL A 113 -4.33 -0.25 0.62
C VAL A 113 -4.05 -1.74 0.57
N SER A 114 -4.92 -2.51 -0.05
CA SER A 114 -4.76 -3.97 -0.18
C SER A 114 -3.53 -4.33 -1.01
N ILE A 115 -3.09 -5.57 -0.87
CA ILE A 115 -2.02 -6.17 -1.67
C ILE A 115 -2.60 -6.54 -3.04
N PRO A 116 -1.96 -6.16 -4.17
CA PRO A 116 -2.39 -6.60 -5.50
C PRO A 116 -2.11 -8.09 -5.71
N ASP A 117 -2.82 -8.72 -6.62
CA ASP A 117 -2.60 -10.12 -6.97
C ASP A 117 -1.44 -10.25 -7.98
N TRP A 118 -0.25 -10.58 -7.49
CA TRP A 118 0.90 -10.83 -8.34
C TRP A 118 0.85 -12.19 -9.06
N GLY A 119 -0.05 -13.10 -8.64
CA GLY A 119 -0.26 -14.39 -9.29
C GLY A 119 -0.77 -14.27 -10.74
N VAL A 120 -1.37 -13.14 -11.11
CA VAL A 120 -1.84 -12.89 -12.48
C VAL A 120 -0.74 -12.38 -13.42
N THR A 121 0.44 -12.06 -12.91
CA THR A 121 1.53 -11.42 -13.63
C THR A 121 2.26 -12.36 -14.60
N ARG A 122 3.01 -11.77 -15.56
CA ARG A 122 3.92 -12.51 -16.43
C ARG A 122 4.99 -13.26 -15.63
N PHE A 123 5.56 -12.60 -14.61
CA PHE A 123 6.55 -13.19 -13.71
C PHE A 123 6.03 -14.47 -13.05
N ALA A 124 4.82 -14.47 -12.49
CA ALA A 124 4.24 -15.67 -11.85
C ALA A 124 4.06 -16.82 -12.84
N ARG A 125 3.65 -16.53 -14.07
CA ARG A 125 3.51 -17.54 -15.14
C ARG A 125 4.86 -18.15 -15.53
N GLU A 126 5.86 -17.31 -15.76
CA GLU A 126 7.21 -17.75 -16.16
C GLU A 126 7.92 -18.55 -15.07
N GLN A 127 7.63 -18.25 -13.80
CA GLN A 127 8.13 -18.99 -12.65
C GLN A 127 7.33 -20.26 -12.32
N GLY A 128 6.30 -20.58 -13.10
CA GLY A 128 5.46 -21.75 -12.87
C GLY A 128 4.73 -21.73 -11.50
N ARG A 129 4.41 -20.54 -10.99
CA ARG A 129 3.79 -20.40 -9.67
C ARG A 129 2.31 -20.80 -9.71
N ASP A 130 1.84 -21.39 -8.62
CA ASP A 130 0.43 -21.72 -8.44
C ASP A 130 -0.39 -20.44 -8.21
N ARG A 131 -1.03 -19.98 -9.27
CA ARG A 131 -1.80 -18.74 -9.29
C ARG A 131 -3.03 -18.79 -8.37
N ALA A 132 -3.70 -19.93 -8.30
CA ALA A 132 -4.89 -20.10 -7.48
C ALA A 132 -4.52 -20.01 -5.99
N ARG A 133 -3.45 -20.67 -5.61
CA ARG A 133 -2.91 -20.61 -4.25
C ARG A 133 -2.45 -19.21 -3.87
N ILE A 134 -1.76 -18.49 -4.77
CA ILE A 134 -1.36 -17.09 -4.53
C ILE A 134 -2.59 -16.22 -4.29
N ALA A 135 -3.62 -16.34 -5.12
CA ALA A 135 -4.84 -15.56 -4.98
C ALA A 135 -5.53 -15.83 -3.63
N GLU A 136 -5.67 -17.10 -3.23
CA GLU A 136 -6.27 -17.48 -1.95
C GLU A 136 -5.47 -16.94 -0.75
N GLU A 137 -4.15 -17.08 -0.77
CA GLU A 137 -3.28 -16.59 0.30
C GLU A 137 -3.36 -15.04 0.40
N LEU A 138 -3.33 -14.33 -0.72
CA LEU A 138 -3.45 -12.85 -0.74
C LEU A 138 -4.83 -12.38 -0.28
N ASP A 139 -5.89 -13.08 -0.65
CA ASP A 139 -7.25 -12.77 -0.17
C ASP A 139 -7.34 -12.92 1.37
N ALA A 140 -6.68 -13.93 1.95
CA ALA A 140 -6.59 -14.10 3.39
C ALA A 140 -5.80 -12.94 4.06
N TYR A 141 -4.66 -12.55 3.50
CA TYR A 141 -3.88 -11.39 3.98
C TYR A 141 -4.70 -10.10 3.91
N ASN A 142 -5.35 -9.84 2.79
CA ASN A 142 -6.17 -8.64 2.58
C ASN A 142 -7.41 -8.61 3.50
N ALA A 143 -8.00 -9.77 3.78
CA ALA A 143 -9.09 -9.88 4.76
C ALA A 143 -8.61 -9.52 6.18
N ILE A 144 -7.40 -9.96 6.58
CA ILE A 144 -6.78 -9.58 7.86
C ILE A 144 -6.59 -8.07 7.93
N ALA A 145 -5.95 -7.47 6.92
CA ALA A 145 -5.69 -6.04 6.87
C ALA A 145 -6.99 -5.21 6.88
N GLY A 146 -7.98 -5.59 6.07
CA GLY A 146 -9.28 -4.93 6.03
C GLY A 146 -10.06 -5.03 7.34
N ASN A 147 -10.02 -6.19 8.01
CA ASN A 147 -10.65 -6.38 9.32
C ASN A 147 -9.96 -5.53 10.41
N ALA A 148 -8.63 -5.50 10.43
CA ALA A 148 -7.87 -4.68 11.37
C ALA A 148 -8.16 -3.18 11.17
N SER A 149 -8.17 -2.72 9.91
CA SER A 149 -8.46 -1.32 9.57
C SER A 149 -9.86 -0.89 10.04
N ARG A 150 -10.88 -1.68 9.74
CA ARG A 150 -12.26 -1.40 10.18
C ARG A 150 -12.41 -1.33 11.70
N ARG A 151 -11.78 -2.26 12.42
CA ARG A 151 -11.81 -2.26 13.91
C ARG A 151 -11.13 -1.05 14.50
N ALA A 152 -10.06 -0.57 13.86
CA ALA A 152 -9.32 0.61 14.30
C ALA A 152 -9.96 1.94 13.88
N GLY A 153 -10.96 1.94 13.00
CA GLY A 153 -11.55 3.15 12.42
C GLY A 153 -10.69 3.77 11.32
N ALA A 154 -9.74 3.02 10.75
CA ALA A 154 -8.94 3.42 9.60
C ALA A 154 -9.63 3.09 8.28
N GLY A 155 -9.33 3.84 7.22
CA GLY A 155 -9.78 3.53 5.88
C GLY A 155 -9.13 2.26 5.32
N PHE A 156 -9.88 1.52 4.50
CA PHE A 156 -9.34 0.39 3.73
C PHE A 156 -9.82 0.48 2.29
N VAL A 157 -8.88 0.40 1.35
CA VAL A 157 -9.18 0.41 -0.10
C VAL A 157 -8.67 -0.88 -0.72
N ASP A 158 -9.57 -1.64 -1.30
CA ASP A 158 -9.22 -2.85 -2.04
C ASP A 158 -8.91 -2.54 -3.51
N ILE A 159 -7.65 -2.76 -3.89
CA ILE A 159 -7.16 -2.62 -5.28
C ILE A 159 -6.82 -3.97 -5.91
N THR A 160 -7.01 -5.08 -5.20
CA THR A 160 -6.63 -6.43 -5.64
C THR A 160 -7.34 -6.81 -6.93
N GLY A 161 -8.63 -6.46 -7.04
CA GLY A 161 -9.43 -6.67 -8.24
C GLY A 161 -8.90 -5.93 -9.47
N ILE A 162 -8.20 -4.81 -9.29
CA ILE A 162 -7.63 -4.04 -10.42
C ILE A 162 -6.50 -4.83 -11.08
N SER A 163 -5.59 -5.42 -10.32
CA SER A 163 -4.53 -6.27 -10.88
C SER A 163 -5.10 -7.50 -11.61
N ARG A 164 -6.15 -8.11 -11.07
CA ARG A 164 -6.84 -9.26 -11.68
C ARG A 164 -7.53 -8.90 -13.00
N GLN A 165 -8.08 -7.69 -13.12
CA GLN A 165 -8.75 -7.19 -14.32
C GLN A 165 -7.77 -6.68 -15.38
N HIS A 166 -6.58 -6.25 -14.96
CA HIS A 166 -5.57 -5.65 -15.83
C HIS A 166 -4.20 -6.33 -15.69
N PRO A 167 -4.10 -7.65 -15.95
CA PRO A 167 -2.88 -8.44 -15.74
C PRO A 167 -1.72 -8.04 -16.66
N ASP A 168 -1.99 -7.29 -17.73
CA ASP A 168 -0.98 -6.83 -18.70
C ASP A 168 -0.46 -5.42 -18.41
N LEU A 169 -1.05 -4.68 -17.44
CA LEU A 169 -0.57 -3.36 -17.05
C LEU A 169 0.61 -3.46 -16.08
N LEU A 170 1.68 -4.11 -16.53
CA LEU A 170 2.91 -4.32 -15.77
C LEU A 170 4.03 -3.43 -16.29
N ALA A 171 5.00 -3.17 -15.44
CA ALA A 171 6.29 -2.61 -15.82
C ALA A 171 7.12 -3.64 -16.61
N ASP A 172 8.29 -3.25 -17.08
CA ASP A 172 9.14 -4.08 -17.95
C ASP A 172 9.60 -5.38 -17.28
N ASP A 173 9.69 -5.39 -15.94
CA ASP A 173 10.04 -6.57 -15.16
C ASP A 173 8.98 -7.68 -15.17
N GLY A 174 7.77 -7.38 -15.65
CA GLY A 174 6.66 -8.32 -15.75
C GLY A 174 6.05 -8.71 -14.40
N LEU A 175 6.36 -7.99 -13.32
CA LEU A 175 5.90 -8.23 -11.95
C LEU A 175 5.20 -6.99 -11.37
N HIS A 176 5.91 -5.86 -11.32
CA HIS A 176 5.38 -4.66 -10.69
C HIS A 176 4.40 -3.92 -11.60
N PRO A 177 3.47 -3.16 -11.03
CA PRO A 177 2.51 -2.36 -11.80
C PRO A 177 3.19 -1.31 -12.66
N SER A 178 2.68 -1.12 -13.88
CA SER A 178 3.06 0.03 -14.70
C SER A 178 2.47 1.33 -14.16
N ALA A 179 2.96 2.46 -14.66
CA ALA A 179 2.36 3.78 -14.39
C ALA A 179 0.84 3.81 -14.69
N ALA A 180 0.41 3.14 -15.76
CA ALA A 180 -1.01 3.05 -16.12
C ALA A 180 -1.84 2.31 -15.06
N GLN A 181 -1.33 1.22 -14.49
CA GLN A 181 -2.01 0.51 -13.41
C GLN A 181 -2.05 1.36 -12.13
N TYR A 182 -0.98 2.06 -11.78
CA TYR A 182 -0.97 2.97 -10.64
C TYR A 182 -2.00 4.11 -10.77
N VAL A 183 -2.27 4.61 -11.98
CA VAL A 183 -3.37 5.56 -12.20
C VAL A 183 -4.73 4.95 -11.86
N LEU A 184 -4.96 3.68 -12.18
CA LEU A 184 -6.20 2.98 -11.79
C LEU A 184 -6.30 2.79 -10.28
N TRP A 185 -5.21 2.44 -9.61
CA TRP A 185 -5.18 2.36 -8.14
C TRP A 185 -5.54 3.69 -7.51
N VAL A 186 -4.95 4.78 -7.99
CA VAL A 186 -5.20 6.12 -7.44
C VAL A 186 -6.65 6.54 -7.63
N LYS A 187 -7.30 6.17 -8.73
CA LYS A 187 -8.75 6.40 -8.91
C LYS A 187 -9.59 5.74 -7.81
N ALA A 188 -9.18 4.55 -7.35
CA ALA A 188 -9.86 3.84 -6.26
C ALA A 188 -9.48 4.41 -4.88
N ILE A 189 -8.23 4.83 -4.68
CA ILE A 189 -7.70 5.32 -3.40
C ILE A 189 -8.17 6.75 -3.11
N GLU A 190 -8.22 7.62 -4.10
CA GLU A 190 -8.48 9.06 -3.95
C GLU A 190 -9.75 9.38 -3.14
N PRO A 191 -10.91 8.72 -3.35
CA PRO A 191 -12.11 9.01 -2.57
C PRO A 191 -11.93 8.80 -1.07
N ALA A 192 -11.27 7.70 -0.67
CA ALA A 192 -10.98 7.39 0.73
C ALA A 192 -10.02 8.42 1.35
N VAL A 193 -8.98 8.82 0.60
CA VAL A 193 -8.04 9.86 1.03
C VAL A 193 -8.71 11.21 1.19
N ARG A 194 -9.59 11.60 0.26
CA ARG A 194 -10.36 12.84 0.39
C ARG A 194 -11.30 12.81 1.61
N ALA A 195 -11.87 11.65 1.94
CA ALA A 195 -12.65 11.49 3.17
C ALA A 195 -11.76 11.63 4.42
N ALA A 196 -10.60 10.97 4.42
CA ALA A 196 -9.62 11.06 5.50
C ALA A 196 -9.14 12.51 5.75
N LEU A 197 -8.91 13.29 4.71
CA LEU A 197 -8.46 14.69 4.84
C LEU A 197 -9.53 15.65 5.34
N ARG A 198 -10.81 15.24 5.37
CA ARG A 198 -11.93 16.02 5.92
C ARG A 198 -12.26 15.67 7.38
N SER A 199 -11.73 14.55 7.90
CA SER A 199 -11.90 14.12 9.31
C SER A 199 -10.88 14.87 10.27
#